data_3c968fb53d8005932c40fe7d43f5ba52
#
_entry.id   3c968fb53d8005932c40fe7d43f5ba52
#
_cell.length_a   1.000
_cell.length_b   1.000
_cell.length_c   1.000
_cell.angle_alpha   90.00
_cell.angle_beta   90.00
_cell.angle_gamma   90.00
#
_symmetry.space_group_name_H-M   'P 1'
#
loop_
_entity.id
_entity.type
_entity.pdbx_description
1 polymer ?
#
loop_
_entity_poly.entity_id
_entity_poly.type
_entity_poly.pdbx_seq_one_letter_code
_entity_poly.pdbx_strand_id
1 'polypeptide(L)'
;MRCLNFAAMNKQPTFDYKILAILKELRRLGRENPCAGIFSDKQLAEIETITKIYRQQRKHHESGNAKESIPNRIVSVNKPYVRPIVRGKEVKKVEFGAKCNNIQVDGLSFIEKLSFNAFNEDNRLVHCVKLAKKLFGEKITKLAGDCSYSGNANLQ
;
A
#
# COMPACT_ATOMS: atom_id res chain seq x y z
N MET A 1 0.20 12.69 -13.38
CA MET A 1 1.02 11.72 -12.60
C MET A 1 1.31 10.52 -13.51
N ARG A 2 2.52 10.41 -14.09
CA ARG A 2 2.86 9.28 -14.96
C ARG A 2 3.16 8.08 -14.08
N CYS A 3 2.30 7.07 -14.10
CA CYS A 3 2.64 5.76 -13.58
C CYS A 3 3.73 5.18 -14.48
N LEU A 4 4.90 4.91 -13.91
CA LEU A 4 5.94 4.16 -14.60
C LEU A 4 5.41 2.76 -14.88
N ASN A 5 5.16 2.48 -16.16
CA ASN A 5 4.63 1.19 -16.60
C ASN A 5 5.81 0.20 -16.68
N PHE A 6 6.10 -0.49 -15.59
CA PHE A 6 7.18 -1.46 -15.50
C PHE A 6 6.96 -2.74 -16.33
N ALA A 7 5.80 -2.90 -16.97
CA ALA A 7 5.52 -4.04 -17.85
C ALA A 7 6.42 -4.10 -19.10
N ALA A 8 7.02 -2.97 -19.49
CA ALA A 8 7.95 -2.92 -20.64
C ALA A 8 9.38 -3.36 -20.30
N MET A 9 9.72 -3.61 -19.03
CA MET A 9 11.08 -4.00 -18.61
C MET A 9 11.44 -5.46 -18.92
N ASN A 10 10.52 -6.25 -19.46
CA ASN A 10 10.73 -7.69 -19.68
C ASN A 10 11.67 -8.05 -20.83
N LYS A 11 12.29 -7.09 -21.53
CA LYS A 11 13.06 -7.39 -22.75
C LYS A 11 14.57 -7.13 -22.72
N GLN A 12 15.16 -6.58 -21.63
CA GLN A 12 16.62 -6.33 -21.65
C GLN A 12 17.30 -6.57 -20.28
N PRO A 13 17.97 -7.73 -20.08
CA PRO A 13 18.81 -7.96 -18.89
C PRO A 13 19.89 -6.89 -18.68
N THR A 14 20.39 -6.28 -19.79
CA THR A 14 21.41 -5.21 -19.76
C THR A 14 20.95 -3.91 -19.12
N PHE A 15 19.64 -3.61 -19.12
CA PHE A 15 19.09 -2.41 -18.49
C PHE A 15 19.14 -2.50 -16.96
N ASP A 16 18.87 -3.67 -16.42
CA ASP A 16 18.86 -3.91 -14.97
C ASP A 16 20.24 -3.73 -14.33
N TYR A 17 21.30 -4.18 -14.99
CA TYR A 17 22.67 -4.00 -14.48
C TYR A 17 23.10 -2.53 -14.46
N LYS A 18 22.68 -1.73 -15.44
CA LYS A 18 22.97 -0.29 -15.49
C LYS A 18 22.29 0.46 -14.36
N ILE A 19 21.00 0.19 -14.12
CA ILE A 19 20.27 0.81 -13.00
C ILE A 19 20.91 0.44 -11.66
N LEU A 20 21.24 -0.83 -11.46
CA LEU A 20 21.88 -1.28 -10.23
C LEU A 20 23.27 -0.63 -10.03
N ALA A 21 24.06 -0.49 -11.09
CA ALA A 21 25.34 0.17 -11.04
C ALA A 21 25.19 1.66 -10.65
N ILE A 22 24.25 2.37 -11.27
CA ILE A 22 23.95 3.77 -10.93
C ILE A 22 23.50 3.89 -9.47
N LEU A 23 22.62 3.04 -9.01
CA LEU A 23 22.13 3.07 -7.61
C LEU A 23 23.25 2.76 -6.62
N LYS A 24 24.17 1.84 -6.94
CA LYS A 24 25.35 1.55 -6.11
C LYS A 24 26.30 2.75 -6.06
N GLU A 25 26.53 3.39 -7.21
CA GLU A 25 27.40 4.55 -7.31
C GLU A 25 26.83 5.76 -6.55
N LEU A 26 25.56 6.06 -6.71
CA LEU A 26 24.88 7.11 -5.96
C LEU A 26 24.99 6.89 -4.44
N ARG A 27 24.86 5.63 -3.98
CA ARG A 27 25.02 5.30 -2.57
C ARG A 27 26.45 5.43 -2.08
N ARG A 28 27.43 5.06 -2.91
CA ARG A 28 28.86 5.21 -2.61
C ARG A 28 29.19 6.68 -2.45
N LEU A 29 28.84 7.52 -3.41
CA LEU A 29 29.07 8.96 -3.38
C LEU A 29 28.44 9.61 -2.14
N GLY A 30 27.20 9.24 -1.81
CA GLY A 30 26.52 9.77 -0.61
C GLY A 30 27.21 9.36 0.72
N ARG A 31 27.91 8.20 0.76
CA ARG A 31 28.64 7.76 1.95
C ARG A 31 30.04 8.34 2.07
N GLU A 32 30.74 8.43 0.94
CA GLU A 32 32.13 8.90 0.89
C GLU A 32 32.25 10.42 1.06
N ASN A 33 31.16 11.14 0.84
CA ASN A 33 31.10 12.60 0.93
C ASN A 33 29.98 13.07 1.87
N PRO A 34 29.91 12.59 3.13
CA PRO A 34 28.84 12.97 4.03
C PRO A 34 28.83 14.46 4.36
N CYS A 35 29.99 15.12 4.31
CA CYS A 35 30.12 16.56 4.57
C CYS A 35 29.90 17.45 3.32
N ALA A 36 29.85 16.85 2.13
CA ALA A 36 29.74 17.63 0.89
C ALA A 36 28.30 18.03 0.53
N GLY A 37 27.29 17.54 1.28
CA GLY A 37 25.89 17.90 1.03
C GLY A 37 25.39 17.59 -0.39
N ILE A 38 26.01 16.59 -1.06
CA ILE A 38 25.70 16.24 -2.46
C ILE A 38 24.22 15.88 -2.62
N PHE A 39 23.66 15.21 -1.62
CA PHE A 39 22.25 14.82 -1.59
C PHE A 39 21.57 15.36 -0.34
N SER A 40 20.39 15.95 -0.50
CA SER A 40 19.51 16.24 0.63
C SER A 40 18.93 14.94 1.21
N ASP A 41 18.48 14.99 2.47
CA ASP A 41 17.83 13.84 3.13
C ASP A 41 16.66 13.29 2.31
N LYS A 42 15.90 14.16 1.66
CA LYS A 42 14.82 13.78 0.76
C LYS A 42 15.33 12.96 -0.42
N GLN A 43 16.42 13.39 -1.06
CA GLN A 43 17.01 12.67 -2.20
C GLN A 43 17.57 11.31 -1.76
N LEU A 44 18.20 11.24 -0.59
CA LEU A 44 18.67 9.97 -0.02
C LEU A 44 17.50 9.00 0.24
N ALA A 45 16.39 9.48 0.80
CA ALA A 45 15.18 8.67 1.01
C ALA A 45 14.55 8.20 -0.31
N GLU A 46 14.56 9.03 -1.36
CA GLU A 46 14.11 8.65 -2.70
C GLU A 46 15.00 7.58 -3.32
N ILE A 47 16.32 7.71 -3.24
CA ILE A 47 17.30 6.70 -3.72
C ILE A 47 17.07 5.37 -3.00
N GLU A 48 16.84 5.39 -1.69
CA GLU A 48 16.55 4.19 -0.92
C GLU A 48 15.24 3.53 -1.38
N THR A 49 14.19 4.35 -1.59
CA THR A 49 12.89 3.88 -2.07
C THR A 49 12.99 3.25 -3.46
N ILE A 50 13.69 3.89 -4.40
CA ILE A 50 13.95 3.36 -5.74
C ILE A 50 14.69 2.03 -5.65
N THR A 51 15.67 1.93 -4.75
CA THR A 51 16.42 0.68 -4.55
C THR A 51 15.52 -0.45 -4.03
N LYS A 52 14.60 -0.15 -3.11
CA LYS A 52 13.61 -1.14 -2.62
C LYS A 52 12.70 -1.60 -3.76
N ILE A 53 12.18 -0.67 -4.57
CA ILE A 53 11.34 -0.98 -5.74
C ILE A 53 12.11 -1.89 -6.70
N TYR A 54 13.35 -1.53 -7.04
CA TYR A 54 14.19 -2.34 -7.93
C TYR A 54 14.36 -3.78 -7.42
N ARG A 55 14.68 -3.94 -6.14
CA ARG A 55 14.83 -5.27 -5.52
C ARG A 55 13.54 -6.08 -5.56
N GLN A 56 12.39 -5.45 -5.30
CA GLN A 56 11.08 -6.12 -5.37
C GLN A 56 10.79 -6.61 -6.79
N GLN A 57 11.00 -5.76 -7.79
CA GLN A 57 10.75 -6.12 -9.19
C GLN A 57 11.72 -7.20 -9.67
N ARG A 58 13.00 -7.10 -9.33
CA ARG A 58 13.99 -8.11 -9.68
C ARG A 58 13.66 -9.46 -9.09
N LYS A 59 13.35 -9.55 -7.80
CA LYS A 59 12.94 -10.79 -7.14
C LYS A 59 11.72 -11.41 -7.80
N HIS A 60 10.72 -10.60 -8.15
CA HIS A 60 9.53 -11.06 -8.85
C HIS A 60 9.85 -11.60 -10.25
N HIS A 61 10.72 -10.92 -10.98
CA HIS A 61 11.15 -11.39 -12.30
C HIS A 61 11.94 -12.71 -12.20
N GLU A 62 12.84 -12.82 -11.23
CA GLU A 62 13.66 -14.02 -11.01
C GLU A 62 12.80 -15.23 -10.56
N SER A 63 11.65 -15.00 -9.89
CA SER A 63 10.74 -16.08 -9.52
C SER A 63 10.03 -16.73 -10.71
N GLY A 64 10.02 -16.06 -11.88
CA GLY A 64 9.33 -16.55 -13.10
C GLY A 64 7.80 -16.62 -12.98
N ASN A 65 7.23 -16.30 -11.81
CA ASN A 65 5.80 -16.39 -11.56
C ASN A 65 5.13 -15.00 -11.63
N ALA A 66 4.64 -14.64 -12.82
CA ALA A 66 3.97 -13.36 -13.03
C ALA A 66 2.69 -13.15 -12.18
N LYS A 67 2.12 -14.22 -11.63
CA LYS A 67 0.92 -14.18 -10.78
C LYS A 67 1.27 -14.03 -9.29
N GLU A 68 2.52 -14.20 -8.90
CA GLU A 68 2.95 -14.06 -7.52
C GLU A 68 2.80 -12.60 -7.06
N SER A 69 2.15 -12.42 -5.91
CA SER A 69 2.02 -11.08 -5.33
C SER A 69 3.31 -10.66 -4.63
N ILE A 70 3.77 -9.46 -4.89
CA ILE A 70 4.93 -8.88 -4.19
C ILE A 70 4.45 -8.35 -2.82
N PRO A 71 4.92 -8.89 -1.70
CA PRO A 71 4.57 -8.38 -0.38
C PRO A 71 4.99 -6.92 -0.23
N ASN A 72 4.12 -6.11 0.34
CA ASN A 72 4.36 -4.66 0.57
C ASN A 72 4.84 -3.90 -0.67
N ARG A 73 4.33 -4.27 -1.85
CA ARG A 73 4.73 -3.70 -3.13
C ARG A 73 4.63 -2.18 -3.11
N ILE A 74 5.75 -1.52 -3.40
CA ILE A 74 5.83 -0.06 -3.54
C ILE A 74 5.45 0.30 -4.99
N VAL A 75 4.47 1.19 -5.15
CA VAL A 75 3.94 1.59 -6.47
C VAL A 75 4.21 3.05 -6.81
N SER A 76 4.72 3.82 -5.85
CA SER A 76 5.05 5.23 -6.03
C SER A 76 6.31 5.59 -5.24
N VAL A 77 7.25 6.27 -5.87
CA VAL A 77 8.45 6.78 -5.20
C VAL A 77 8.09 7.88 -4.20
N ASN A 78 7.23 8.82 -4.63
CA ASN A 78 6.84 9.96 -3.78
C ASN A 78 5.89 9.58 -2.64
N LYS A 79 5.18 8.43 -2.76
CA LYS A 79 4.24 7.93 -1.76
C LYS A 79 4.50 6.44 -1.51
N PRO A 80 5.64 6.09 -0.90
CA PRO A 80 6.07 4.69 -0.74
C PRO A 80 5.19 3.87 0.20
N TYR A 81 4.30 4.53 0.92
CA TYR A 81 3.31 3.89 1.79
C TYR A 81 2.04 3.43 1.04
N VAL A 82 1.78 3.95 -0.17
CA VAL A 82 0.61 3.57 -0.97
C VAL A 82 0.79 2.13 -1.50
N ARG A 83 -0.27 1.33 -1.38
CA ARG A 83 -0.30 -0.06 -1.82
C ARG A 83 -1.38 -0.28 -2.87
N PRO A 84 -1.21 -1.28 -3.76
CA PRO A 84 -2.30 -1.73 -4.62
C PRO A 84 -3.35 -2.44 -3.77
N ILE A 85 -4.61 -2.05 -3.93
CA ILE A 85 -5.76 -2.68 -3.29
C ILE A 85 -6.54 -3.39 -4.39
N VAL A 86 -6.60 -4.72 -4.30
CA VAL A 86 -7.37 -5.53 -5.25
C VAL A 86 -8.85 -5.44 -4.84
N ARG A 87 -9.68 -5.02 -5.79
CA ARG A 87 -11.13 -5.01 -5.63
C ARG A 87 -11.75 -5.95 -6.66
N GLY A 88 -12.75 -6.72 -6.26
CA GLY A 88 -13.46 -7.67 -7.12
C GLY A 88 -14.37 -7.03 -8.19
N LYS A 89 -14.07 -5.80 -8.65
CA LYS A 89 -14.84 -5.09 -9.67
C LYS A 89 -14.37 -5.46 -11.07
N GLU A 90 -15.31 -5.59 -12.02
CA GLU A 90 -15.01 -5.97 -13.40
C GLU A 90 -14.13 -4.94 -14.13
N VAL A 91 -14.38 -3.65 -13.93
CA VAL A 91 -13.74 -2.57 -14.71
C VAL A 91 -12.40 -2.12 -14.14
N LYS A 92 -12.25 -2.04 -12.82
CA LYS A 92 -11.01 -1.64 -12.15
C LYS A 92 -10.64 -2.64 -11.08
N LYS A 93 -9.80 -3.60 -11.45
CA LYS A 93 -9.37 -4.68 -10.54
C LYS A 93 -8.44 -4.20 -9.42
N VAL A 94 -7.72 -3.09 -9.62
CA VAL A 94 -6.75 -2.57 -8.65
C VAL A 94 -6.96 -1.08 -8.48
N GLU A 95 -7.06 -0.65 -7.24
CA GLU A 95 -7.10 0.76 -6.82
C GLU A 95 -5.86 1.08 -5.99
N PHE A 96 -5.48 2.36 -5.95
CA PHE A 96 -4.34 2.84 -5.19
C PHE A 96 -4.80 3.90 -4.20
N GLY A 97 -4.49 3.74 -2.93
CA GLY A 97 -4.90 4.68 -1.91
C GLY A 97 -4.99 4.05 -0.53
N ALA A 98 -5.69 4.72 0.37
CA ALA A 98 -6.05 4.18 1.66
C ALA A 98 -7.43 3.49 1.59
N LYS A 99 -7.55 2.35 2.28
CA LYS A 99 -8.83 1.73 2.58
C LYS A 99 -9.34 2.30 3.90
N CYS A 100 -10.59 2.77 3.89
CA CYS A 100 -11.24 3.36 5.05
C CYS A 100 -12.45 2.51 5.43
N ASN A 101 -12.54 2.14 6.71
CA ASN A 101 -13.74 1.60 7.31
C ASN A 101 -14.37 2.69 8.19
N ASN A 102 -15.62 3.00 7.95
CA ASN A 102 -16.35 4.05 8.67
C ASN A 102 -17.64 3.54 9.26
N ILE A 103 -18.06 4.16 10.35
CA ILE A 103 -19.40 4.00 10.94
C ILE A 103 -20.17 5.30 10.77
N GLN A 104 -21.47 5.18 10.66
CA GLN A 104 -22.37 6.33 10.63
C GLN A 104 -23.41 6.19 11.77
N VAL A 105 -23.55 7.23 12.56
CA VAL A 105 -24.52 7.31 13.66
C VAL A 105 -25.20 8.67 13.56
N ASP A 106 -26.52 8.67 13.44
CA ASP A 106 -27.35 9.88 13.33
C ASP A 106 -26.85 10.91 12.30
N GLY A 107 -26.42 10.40 11.14
CA GLY A 107 -25.90 11.24 10.04
C GLY A 107 -24.45 11.67 10.19
N LEU A 108 -23.79 11.39 11.30
CA LEU A 108 -22.36 11.67 11.52
C LEU A 108 -21.51 10.45 11.17
N SER A 109 -20.43 10.67 10.42
CA SER A 109 -19.50 9.62 10.02
C SER A 109 -18.22 9.65 10.84
N PHE A 110 -17.78 8.48 11.32
CA PHE A 110 -16.56 8.30 12.11
C PHE A 110 -15.69 7.24 11.46
N ILE A 111 -14.39 7.51 11.33
CA ILE A 111 -13.43 6.55 10.80
C ILE A 111 -13.07 5.54 11.90
N GLU A 112 -13.44 4.28 11.69
CA GLU A 112 -13.03 3.17 12.56
C GLU A 112 -11.61 2.73 12.24
N LYS A 113 -11.28 2.60 10.94
CA LYS A 113 -9.95 2.20 10.50
C LYS A 113 -9.57 2.87 9.20
N LEU A 114 -8.33 3.37 9.13
CA LEU A 114 -7.70 3.86 7.92
C LEU A 114 -6.38 3.10 7.72
N SER A 115 -6.16 2.51 6.54
CA SER A 115 -4.95 1.77 6.24
C SER A 115 -4.60 1.84 4.76
N PHE A 116 -3.31 1.99 4.45
CA PHE A 116 -2.81 1.85 3.09
C PHE A 116 -2.59 0.38 2.69
N ASN A 117 -2.64 -0.55 3.64
CA ASN A 117 -2.68 -1.97 3.38
C ASN A 117 -4.13 -2.44 3.27
N ALA A 118 -4.38 -3.38 2.36
CA ALA A 118 -5.69 -4.03 2.28
C ALA A 118 -6.03 -4.72 3.61
N PHE A 119 -7.29 -4.63 4.01
CA PHE A 119 -7.83 -5.37 5.14
C PHE A 119 -9.24 -5.85 4.81
N ASN A 120 -9.70 -6.91 5.50
CA ASN A 120 -11.06 -7.40 5.36
C ASN A 120 -12.00 -6.58 6.26
N GLU A 121 -13.05 -6.03 5.69
CA GLU A 121 -14.06 -5.24 6.41
C GLU A 121 -14.95 -6.12 7.28
N ASP A 122 -15.24 -7.35 6.86
CA ASP A 122 -16.08 -8.28 7.60
C ASP A 122 -15.64 -8.44 9.06
N ASN A 123 -14.34 -8.52 9.28
CA ASN A 123 -13.75 -8.70 10.60
C ASN A 123 -13.76 -7.41 11.45
N ARG A 124 -14.35 -6.32 10.93
CA ARG A 124 -14.34 -5.01 11.62
C ARG A 124 -15.65 -4.69 12.33
N LEU A 125 -16.71 -5.48 12.16
CA LEU A 125 -18.03 -5.19 12.75
C LEU A 125 -17.97 -4.99 14.26
N VAL A 126 -17.32 -5.91 14.97
CA VAL A 126 -17.16 -5.82 16.44
C VAL A 126 -16.41 -4.55 16.85
N HIS A 127 -15.43 -4.12 16.06
CA HIS A 127 -14.70 -2.88 16.34
C HIS A 127 -15.56 -1.64 16.08
N CYS A 128 -16.40 -1.67 15.05
CA CYS A 128 -17.38 -0.62 14.76
C CYS A 128 -18.34 -0.45 15.92
N VAL A 129 -18.90 -1.56 16.43
CA VAL A 129 -19.80 -1.56 17.59
C VAL A 129 -19.10 -1.03 18.85
N LYS A 130 -17.86 -1.45 19.11
CA LYS A 130 -17.06 -0.94 20.24
C LYS A 130 -16.79 0.56 20.12
N LEU A 131 -16.46 1.03 18.91
CA LEU A 131 -16.23 2.46 18.68
C LEU A 131 -17.50 3.27 18.91
N ALA A 132 -18.65 2.83 18.37
CA ALA A 132 -19.94 3.49 18.58
C ALA A 132 -20.31 3.55 20.07
N LYS A 133 -20.16 2.45 20.82
CA LYS A 133 -20.38 2.44 22.28
C LYS A 133 -19.45 3.39 23.03
N LYS A 134 -18.19 3.46 22.61
CA LYS A 134 -17.21 4.37 23.23
C LYS A 134 -17.56 5.84 23.00
N LEU A 135 -18.03 6.18 21.81
CA LEU A 135 -18.33 7.56 21.44
C LEU A 135 -19.65 8.07 22.03
N PHE A 136 -20.65 7.21 22.07
CA PHE A 136 -22.02 7.64 22.42
C PHE A 136 -22.52 7.09 23.75
N GLY A 137 -21.83 6.12 24.38
CA GLY A 137 -22.17 5.58 25.68
C GLY A 137 -23.48 4.80 25.74
N GLU A 138 -24.19 4.67 24.60
CA GLU A 138 -25.55 4.13 24.54
C GLU A 138 -25.56 2.67 24.06
N LYS A 139 -26.71 1.99 24.37
CA LYS A 139 -26.97 0.65 23.87
C LYS A 139 -27.37 0.73 22.39
N ILE A 140 -26.60 0.07 21.52
CA ILE A 140 -26.93 -0.06 20.10
C ILE A 140 -28.12 -1.01 19.97
N THR A 141 -29.25 -0.52 19.48
CA THR A 141 -30.48 -1.29 19.29
C THR A 141 -30.70 -1.77 17.86
N LYS A 142 -30.13 -1.06 16.89
CA LYS A 142 -30.20 -1.38 15.46
C LYS A 142 -28.85 -1.19 14.82
N LEU A 143 -28.48 -2.12 13.93
CA LEU A 143 -27.27 -2.07 13.14
C LEU A 143 -27.63 -2.37 11.68
N ALA A 144 -27.17 -1.53 10.76
CA ALA A 144 -27.24 -1.78 9.33
C ALA A 144 -25.82 -1.81 8.77
N GLY A 145 -25.53 -2.73 7.89
CA GLY A 145 -24.24 -2.87 7.24
C GLY A 145 -24.39 -3.36 5.81
N ASP A 146 -23.31 -3.21 5.04
CA ASP A 146 -23.20 -3.80 3.71
C ASP A 146 -23.23 -5.34 3.81
N CYS A 147 -23.62 -6.02 2.73
CA CYS A 147 -23.62 -7.49 2.65
C CYS A 147 -22.26 -8.13 2.95
N SER A 148 -21.15 -7.40 2.80
CA SER A 148 -19.83 -7.87 3.22
C SER A 148 -19.75 -8.22 4.71
N TYR A 149 -20.60 -7.60 5.57
CA TYR A 149 -20.63 -7.87 7.01
C TYR A 149 -21.54 -9.04 7.41
N SER A 150 -22.23 -9.70 6.44
CA SER A 150 -23.13 -10.83 6.70
C SER A 150 -22.43 -12.18 6.92
N GLY A 151 -21.11 -12.19 7.14
CA GLY A 151 -20.36 -13.41 7.44
C GLY A 151 -20.84 -14.08 8.73
N ASN A 152 -20.77 -15.43 8.78
CA ASN A 152 -21.26 -16.24 9.91
C ASN A 152 -20.71 -15.80 11.28
N ALA A 153 -19.49 -15.28 11.34
CA ALA A 153 -18.88 -14.79 12.56
C ALA A 153 -19.54 -13.50 13.12
N ASN A 154 -20.27 -12.79 12.28
CA ASN A 154 -20.96 -11.54 12.65
C ASN A 154 -22.45 -11.75 12.97
N LEU A 155 -22.99 -12.95 12.66
CA LEU A 155 -24.39 -13.29 12.86
C LEU A 155 -24.65 -14.05 14.19
N GLN A 156 -23.61 -14.34 14.95
CA GLN A 156 -23.64 -14.93 16.30
C GLN A 156 -23.62 -13.83 17.36
#